data_7a6d07ec395f9672cb87dfa6a3c4580b
#
_entry.id   7a6d07ec395f9672cb87dfa6a3c4580b
#
_cell.length_a   1.000
_cell.length_b   1.000
_cell.length_c   1.000
_cell.angle_alpha   90.00
_cell.angle_beta   90.00
_cell.angle_gamma   90.00
#
_symmetry.space_group_name_H-M   'P 1'
#
loop_
_entity.id
_entity.type
_entity.pdbx_description
1 polymer ?
#
loop_
_entity_poly.entity_id
_entity_poly.type
_entity_poly.pdbx_seq_one_letter_code
_entity_poly.pdbx_strand_id
1 'polypeptide(L)'
;MNLLLDLLFPPRCAFCGALMDRPGEGVCPDCVLPLIPPEKVLRPVGERGYPCAVALYYDGPVQTGVRAMKFQGKSWRTKVFARYIVQAAAEHLSGSFDAVTYVPVSP
;
A
#
# COMPACT_ATOMS: atom_id res chain seq x y z
N MET A 1 -0.30 12.16 20.86
CA MET A 1 -0.43 12.96 19.63
C MET A 1 -0.12 14.42 19.92
N ASN A 2 0.67 15.05 19.07
CA ASN A 2 1.04 16.43 19.23
C ASN A 2 0.09 17.30 18.40
N LEU A 3 -0.78 18.06 19.07
CA LEU A 3 -1.77 18.91 18.42
C LEU A 3 -1.13 19.94 17.48
N LEU A 4 0.05 20.43 17.84
CA LEU A 4 0.77 21.39 17.01
C LEU A 4 1.23 20.78 15.70
N LEU A 5 1.75 19.55 15.74
CA LEU A 5 2.18 18.84 14.54
C LEU A 5 1.00 18.50 13.64
N ASP A 6 -0.13 18.10 14.23
CA ASP A 6 -1.34 17.80 13.47
C ASP A 6 -1.94 19.05 12.83
N LEU A 7 -1.73 20.21 13.44
CA LEU A 7 -2.18 21.48 12.87
C LEU A 7 -1.32 21.90 11.68
N LEU A 8 0.01 21.72 11.78
CA LEU A 8 0.95 22.09 10.73
C LEU A 8 1.03 21.04 9.62
N PHE A 9 0.93 19.77 10.00
CA PHE A 9 1.02 18.63 9.09
C PHE A 9 -0.17 17.70 9.35
N PRO A 10 -1.37 18.10 8.90
CA PRO A 10 -2.56 17.30 9.16
C PRO A 10 -2.49 15.95 8.46
N PRO A 11 -3.08 14.90 9.05
CA PRO A 11 -3.06 13.58 8.42
C PRO A 11 -3.82 13.59 7.09
N ARG A 12 -3.27 12.91 6.12
CA ARG A 12 -3.86 12.80 4.78
C ARG A 12 -3.98 11.35 4.37
N CYS A 13 -4.99 11.07 3.57
CA CYS A 13 -5.18 9.75 3.00
C CYS A 13 -4.03 9.42 2.04
N ALA A 14 -3.46 8.21 2.19
CA ALA A 14 -2.36 7.76 1.34
C ALA A 14 -2.80 7.52 -0.11
N PHE A 15 -4.09 7.34 -0.36
CA PHE A 15 -4.61 7.08 -1.70
C PHE A 15 -5.08 8.35 -2.39
N CYS A 16 -6.03 9.09 -1.83
CA CYS A 16 -6.59 10.27 -2.48
C CYS A 16 -5.98 11.60 -2.03
N GLY A 17 -5.23 11.63 -0.93
CA GLY A 17 -4.63 12.83 -0.40
C GLY A 17 -5.57 13.73 0.39
N ALA A 18 -6.81 13.31 0.61
CA ALA A 18 -7.78 14.09 1.35
C ALA A 18 -7.38 14.26 2.82
N LEU A 19 -7.72 15.40 3.39
CA LEU A 19 -7.50 15.63 4.81
C LEU A 19 -8.37 14.70 5.64
N MET A 20 -7.79 14.18 6.72
CA MET A 20 -8.51 13.28 7.63
C MET A 20 -8.59 13.91 9.01
N ASP A 21 -9.66 13.59 9.73
CA ASP A 21 -9.85 14.08 11.10
C ASP A 21 -8.89 13.40 12.08
N ARG A 22 -8.52 12.16 11.80
CA ARG A 22 -7.64 11.37 12.65
C ARG A 22 -6.59 10.66 11.79
N PRO A 23 -5.36 10.45 12.33
CA PRO A 23 -4.33 9.76 11.56
C PRO A 23 -4.71 8.33 11.20
N GLY A 24 -5.40 7.60 12.10
CA GLY A 24 -5.89 6.26 11.80
C GLY A 24 -4.84 5.36 11.14
N GLU A 25 -5.27 4.61 10.14
CA GLU A 25 -4.39 3.74 9.35
C GLU A 25 -3.83 4.43 8.11
N GLY A 26 -4.09 5.71 7.94
CA GLY A 26 -3.60 6.47 6.80
C GLY A 26 -4.45 6.36 5.55
N VAL A 27 -5.67 5.83 5.68
CA VAL A 27 -6.61 5.68 4.56
C VAL A 27 -7.97 6.21 5.00
N CYS A 28 -8.56 7.09 4.22
CA CYS A 28 -9.88 7.64 4.54
C CYS A 28 -10.99 6.60 4.27
N PRO A 29 -12.16 6.76 4.92
CA PRO A 29 -13.25 5.79 4.73
C PRO A 29 -13.70 5.64 3.28
N ASP A 30 -13.67 6.72 2.51
CA ASP A 30 -14.08 6.68 1.11
C ASP A 30 -13.15 5.84 0.25
N CYS A 31 -11.88 5.73 0.61
CA CYS A 31 -10.92 4.91 -0.12
C CYS A 31 -10.89 3.47 0.39
N VAL A 32 -11.16 3.25 1.68
CA VAL A 32 -11.17 1.90 2.26
C VAL A 32 -12.34 1.08 1.71
N LEU A 33 -13.52 1.68 1.61
CA LEU A 33 -14.73 0.97 1.21
C LEU A 33 -14.64 0.30 -0.16
N PRO A 34 -14.11 0.96 -1.21
CA PRO A 34 -13.99 0.32 -2.52
C PRO A 34 -12.78 -0.59 -2.67
N LEU A 35 -11.92 -0.73 -1.63
CA LEU A 35 -10.81 -1.66 -1.71
C LEU A 35 -11.35 -3.09 -1.73
N ILE A 36 -11.17 -3.75 -2.85
CA ILE A 36 -11.53 -5.16 -2.99
C ILE A 36 -10.31 -5.95 -2.57
N PRO A 37 -10.36 -6.68 -1.44
CA PRO A 37 -9.23 -7.51 -1.08
C PRO A 37 -9.04 -8.58 -2.14
N PRO A 38 -7.80 -8.76 -2.65
CA PRO A 38 -7.54 -9.81 -3.62
C PRO A 38 -7.87 -11.15 -2.99
N GLU A 39 -8.76 -11.90 -3.62
CA GLU A 39 -9.00 -13.26 -3.19
C GLU A 39 -7.71 -14.03 -3.34
N LYS A 40 -7.34 -14.78 -2.31
CA LYS A 40 -6.27 -15.78 -2.26
C LYS A 40 -5.40 -15.83 -3.51
N VAL A 41 -4.44 -14.96 -3.64
CA VAL A 41 -3.69 -14.96 -4.87
C VAL A 41 -2.30 -15.54 -4.64
N LEU A 42 -2.27 -16.84 -4.49
CA LEU A 42 -1.11 -17.59 -4.86
C LEU A 42 -1.34 -18.00 -6.32
N ARG A 43 -1.03 -17.11 -7.23
CA ARG A 43 -1.05 -17.45 -8.65
C ARG A 43 0.36 -17.83 -9.07
N PRO A 44 0.53 -18.98 -9.69
CA PRO A 44 1.81 -19.29 -10.31
C PRO A 44 2.11 -18.28 -11.41
N VAL A 45 3.30 -17.72 -11.39
CA VAL A 45 3.76 -16.77 -12.38
C VAL A 45 4.88 -17.42 -13.19
N GLY A 46 4.71 -17.42 -14.51
CA GLY A 46 5.68 -18.02 -15.44
C GLY A 46 5.55 -19.53 -15.54
N GLU A 47 6.39 -20.11 -16.40
CA GLU A 47 6.36 -21.55 -16.69
C GLU A 47 6.67 -22.44 -15.48
N ARG A 48 7.42 -21.90 -14.53
CA ARG A 48 7.83 -22.65 -13.33
C ARG A 48 6.87 -22.50 -12.17
N GLY A 49 5.84 -21.67 -12.31
CA GLY A 49 4.81 -21.54 -11.30
C GLY A 49 5.27 -20.98 -9.97
N TYR A 50 5.93 -19.81 -9.98
CA TYR A 50 6.31 -19.16 -8.73
C TYR A 50 5.07 -18.64 -7.99
N PRO A 51 4.99 -18.83 -6.67
CA PRO A 51 3.89 -18.25 -5.92
C PRO A 51 3.96 -16.72 -5.92
N CYS A 52 2.80 -16.09 -6.08
CA CYS A 52 2.70 -14.64 -6.11
C CYS A 52 1.53 -14.20 -5.24
N ALA A 53 1.77 -13.27 -4.32
CA ALA A 53 0.73 -12.65 -3.53
C ALA A 53 0.54 -11.21 -3.98
N VAL A 54 -0.71 -10.81 -4.15
CA VAL A 54 -1.06 -9.44 -4.54
C VAL A 54 -1.66 -8.73 -3.35
N ALA A 55 -1.13 -7.56 -3.01
CA ALA A 55 -1.62 -6.79 -1.87
C ALA A 55 -2.92 -6.04 -2.20
N LEU A 56 -2.96 -5.39 -3.35
CA LEU A 56 -4.09 -4.57 -3.79
C LEU A 56 -4.20 -4.62 -5.30
N TYR A 57 -5.42 -4.47 -5.81
CA TYR A 57 -5.61 -4.29 -7.24
C TYR A 57 -5.24 -2.86 -7.65
N TYR A 58 -4.58 -2.73 -8.79
CA TYR A 58 -4.18 -1.42 -9.32
C TYR A 58 -5.35 -0.76 -10.04
N ASP A 59 -6.26 -0.19 -9.25
CA ASP A 59 -7.48 0.43 -9.76
C ASP A 59 -7.95 1.51 -8.79
N GLY A 60 -8.71 2.47 -9.29
CA GLY A 60 -9.32 3.52 -8.47
C GLY A 60 -8.36 4.24 -7.55
N PRO A 61 -8.66 4.29 -6.24
CA PRO A 61 -7.82 5.02 -5.27
C PRO A 61 -6.40 4.47 -5.16
N VAL A 62 -6.21 3.17 -5.35
CA VAL A 62 -4.87 2.56 -5.32
C VAL A 62 -4.01 3.12 -6.44
N GLN A 63 -4.56 3.19 -7.66
CA GLN A 63 -3.87 3.76 -8.81
C GLN A 63 -3.48 5.21 -8.55
N THR A 64 -4.41 6.01 -8.03
CA THR A 64 -4.15 7.41 -7.69
C THR A 64 -3.02 7.55 -6.69
N GLY A 65 -3.05 6.75 -5.62
CA GLY A 65 -2.03 6.80 -4.57
C GLY A 65 -0.65 6.38 -5.06
N VAL A 66 -0.58 5.30 -5.83
CA VAL A 66 0.70 4.82 -6.37
C VAL A 66 1.31 5.84 -7.32
N ARG A 67 0.51 6.44 -8.19
CA ARG A 67 0.99 7.49 -9.09
C ARG A 67 1.51 8.71 -8.33
N ALA A 68 0.80 9.13 -7.29
CA ALA A 68 1.23 10.26 -6.47
C ALA A 68 2.55 9.95 -5.76
N MET A 69 2.70 8.75 -5.26
CA MET A 69 3.94 8.32 -4.60
C MET A 69 5.11 8.30 -5.57
N LYS A 70 4.91 7.77 -6.78
CA LYS A 70 5.99 7.58 -7.76
C LYS A 70 6.35 8.87 -8.50
N PHE A 71 5.35 9.65 -8.90
CA PHE A 71 5.55 10.76 -9.85
C PHE A 71 5.38 12.15 -9.25
N GLN A 72 4.82 12.25 -8.05
CA GLN A 72 4.59 13.54 -7.40
C GLN A 72 5.40 13.71 -6.10
N GLY A 73 6.35 12.83 -5.85
CA GLY A 73 7.21 12.93 -4.68
C GLY A 73 6.51 12.71 -3.34
N LYS A 74 5.39 12.02 -3.34
CA LYS A 74 4.61 11.76 -2.12
C LYS A 74 5.09 10.50 -1.41
N SER A 75 6.37 10.44 -1.11
CA SER A 75 7.02 9.26 -0.53
C SER A 75 6.48 8.87 0.85
N TRP A 76 5.84 9.81 1.57
CA TRP A 76 5.25 9.52 2.87
C TRP A 76 4.15 8.45 2.79
N ARG A 77 3.57 8.25 1.61
CA ARG A 77 2.54 7.24 1.37
C ARG A 77 3.09 5.81 1.41
N THR A 78 4.40 5.66 1.29
CA THR A 78 5.08 4.36 1.24
C THR A 78 4.75 3.48 2.44
N LYS A 79 4.67 4.07 3.63
CA LYS A 79 4.38 3.31 4.86
C LYS A 79 3.03 2.61 4.81
N VAL A 80 2.05 3.27 4.23
CA VAL A 80 0.70 2.70 4.12
C VAL A 80 0.70 1.53 3.14
N PHE A 81 1.28 1.73 1.96
CA PHE A 81 1.38 0.66 0.96
C PHE A 81 2.19 -0.53 1.48
N ALA A 82 3.28 -0.26 2.22
CA ALA A 82 4.11 -1.30 2.80
C ALA A 82 3.31 -2.20 3.76
N ARG A 83 2.40 -1.62 4.54
CA ARG A 83 1.55 -2.42 5.44
C ARG A 83 0.70 -3.42 4.67
N TYR A 84 0.12 -3.02 3.57
CA TYR A 84 -0.68 -3.93 2.73
C TYR A 84 0.18 -5.04 2.14
N ILE A 85 1.40 -4.71 1.70
CA ILE A 85 2.34 -5.71 1.17
C ILE A 85 2.75 -6.71 2.25
N VAL A 86 3.11 -6.23 3.43
CA VAL A 86 3.49 -7.09 4.55
C VAL A 86 2.35 -8.00 4.95
N GLN A 87 1.14 -7.48 5.01
CA GLN A 87 -0.03 -8.26 5.34
C GLN A 87 -0.28 -9.36 4.31
N ALA A 88 -0.19 -9.04 3.03
CA ALA A 88 -0.36 -10.03 1.96
C ALA A 88 0.71 -11.11 2.04
N ALA A 89 1.96 -10.72 2.28
CA ALA A 89 3.05 -11.68 2.42
C ALA A 89 2.85 -12.60 3.62
N ALA A 90 2.41 -12.04 4.75
CA ALA A 90 2.15 -12.83 5.95
C ALA A 90 1.01 -13.82 5.75
N GLU A 91 -0.05 -13.43 5.04
CA GLU A 91 -1.21 -14.26 4.82
C GLU A 91 -0.97 -15.37 3.80
N HIS A 92 -0.20 -15.09 2.75
CA HIS A 92 -0.09 -15.99 1.60
C HIS A 92 1.29 -16.57 1.37
N LEU A 93 2.36 -15.94 1.87
CA LEU A 93 3.74 -16.36 1.61
C LEU A 93 4.51 -16.70 2.88
N SER A 94 3.85 -16.78 4.02
CA SER A 94 4.51 -17.05 5.29
C SER A 94 5.26 -18.37 5.26
N GLY A 95 6.54 -18.33 5.62
CA GLY A 95 7.39 -19.52 5.60
C GLY A 95 7.90 -19.94 4.23
N SER A 96 7.54 -19.19 3.18
CA SER A 96 7.92 -19.54 1.80
C SER A 96 9.21 -18.89 1.35
N PHE A 97 9.78 -18.01 2.14
CA PHE A 97 11.00 -17.26 1.76
C PHE A 97 11.89 -17.04 2.97
N ASP A 98 13.17 -16.86 2.73
CA ASP A 98 14.18 -16.57 3.76
C ASP A 98 14.96 -15.29 3.46
N ALA A 99 14.69 -14.65 2.33
CA ALA A 99 15.34 -13.41 1.94
C ALA A 99 14.37 -12.53 1.18
N VAL A 100 14.56 -11.22 1.24
CA VAL A 100 13.72 -10.23 0.56
C VAL A 100 14.61 -9.37 -0.32
N THR A 101 14.16 -9.14 -1.54
CA THR A 101 14.79 -8.21 -2.46
C THR A 101 13.74 -7.35 -3.13
N TYR A 102 14.17 -6.41 -3.94
CA TYR A 102 13.25 -5.51 -4.63
C TYR A 102 13.84 -5.13 -5.99
N VAL A 103 12.95 -4.66 -6.86
CA VAL A 103 13.39 -4.11 -8.14
C VAL A 103 13.88 -2.68 -7.91
N PRO A 104 15.16 -2.39 -8.17
CA PRO A 104 15.68 -1.06 -7.93
C PRO A 104 15.08 -0.05 -8.89
N VAL A 105 14.90 1.18 -8.39
CA VAL A 105 14.38 2.29 -9.19
C VAL A 105 15.57 3.05 -9.76
N SER A 106 15.47 3.46 -11.03
CA SER A 106 16.49 4.31 -11.63
C SER A 106 16.55 5.65 -10.91
N PRO A 107 17.78 6.16 -10.65
CA PRO A 107 17.90 7.47 -10.04
C PRO A 107 17.36 8.60 -10.92
#